data_15dab5c941a7d2a06f5d49830c417ffb
#
_entry.id   15dab5c941a7d2a06f5d49830c417ffb
#
_cell.length_a   1.000
_cell.length_b   1.000
_cell.length_c   1.000
_cell.angle_alpha   90.00
_cell.angle_beta   90.00
_cell.angle_gamma   90.00
#
_symmetry.space_group_name_H-M   'P 1'
#
loop_
_entity.id
_entity.type
_entity.pdbx_description
1 polymer ?
#
loop_
_entity_poly.entity_id
_entity_poly.type
_entity_poly.pdbx_seq_one_letter_code
_entity_poly.pdbx_strand_id
1 'polypeptide(L)' 'MSKLKTIQAKARELARSGGFYGWLPIEFELRFEDGFAEAREWLYKAATQEELDRICRTARMRRLNAQASSNEAA' A
#
# COMPACT_ATOMS: atom_id res chain seq x y z
N MET A 1 -14.85 4.66 -16.42
CA MET A 1 -13.82 4.86 -15.38
C MET A 1 -12.53 4.18 -15.80
N SER A 2 -11.40 4.76 -15.43
CA SER A 2 -10.10 4.23 -15.81
C SER A 2 -9.70 3.07 -14.90
N LYS A 3 -9.29 1.96 -15.49
CA LYS A 3 -8.73 0.83 -14.73
C LYS A 3 -7.48 1.26 -13.97
N LEU A 4 -6.70 2.17 -14.55
CA LEU A 4 -5.51 2.70 -13.92
C LEU A 4 -5.86 3.39 -12.59
N LYS A 5 -6.86 4.26 -12.59
CA LYS A 5 -7.27 4.97 -11.37
C LYS A 5 -7.77 3.99 -10.30
N THR A 6 -8.49 2.97 -10.70
CA THR A 6 -8.98 1.94 -9.78
C THR A 6 -7.83 1.19 -9.12
N ILE A 7 -6.83 0.78 -9.91
CA ILE A 7 -5.64 0.09 -9.39
C ILE A 7 -4.82 1.01 -8.49
N GLN A 8 -4.67 2.29 -8.88
CA GLN A 8 -3.94 3.25 -8.05
C GLN A 8 -4.60 3.42 -6.69
N ALA A 9 -5.92 3.56 -6.67
CA ALA A 9 -6.68 3.68 -5.43
C ALA A 9 -6.53 2.44 -4.57
N LYS A 10 -6.59 1.25 -5.18
CA LYS A 10 -6.43 -0.01 -4.46
C LYS A 10 -5.01 -0.14 -3.89
N ALA A 11 -3.99 0.22 -4.65
CA ALA A 11 -2.62 0.18 -4.16
C ALA A 11 -2.44 1.03 -2.90
N ARG A 12 -2.99 2.23 -2.91
CA ARG A 12 -2.91 3.12 -1.76
C ARG A 12 -3.72 2.59 -0.57
N GLU A 13 -4.87 2.00 -0.83
CA GLU A 13 -5.68 1.36 0.20
C GLU A 13 -4.93 0.22 0.86
N LEU A 14 -4.28 -0.64 0.09
CA LEU A 14 -3.47 -1.73 0.62
C LEU A 14 -2.31 -1.19 1.47
N ALA A 15 -1.66 -0.12 1.00
CA ALA A 15 -0.58 0.49 1.74
C ALA A 15 -1.06 1.05 3.09
N ARG A 16 -2.25 1.63 3.12
CA ARG A 16 -2.85 2.20 4.35
C ARG A 16 -3.31 1.15 5.33
N SER A 17 -3.49 -0.08 4.88
CA SER A 17 -4.00 -1.17 5.73
C SER A 17 -3.02 -1.54 6.84
N GLY A 18 -1.72 -1.26 6.66
CA GLY A 18 -0.69 -1.66 7.60
C GLY A 18 -0.23 -3.09 7.46
N GLY A 19 -0.79 -3.84 6.50
CA GLY A 19 -0.43 -5.24 6.28
C GLY A 19 0.65 -5.48 5.25
N PHE A 20 1.22 -4.42 4.67
CA PHE A 20 2.24 -4.53 3.64
C PHE A 20 3.49 -3.76 4.06
N TYR A 21 4.66 -4.33 3.75
CA TYR A 21 5.94 -3.73 4.13
C TYR A 21 6.48 -2.73 3.13
N GLY A 22 5.87 -2.64 1.95
CA GLY A 22 6.30 -1.71 0.93
C GLY A 22 5.58 -1.97 -0.38
N TRP A 23 6.06 -1.34 -1.45
CA TRP A 23 5.40 -1.40 -2.76
C TRP A 23 5.48 -2.79 -3.40
N LEU A 24 6.53 -3.56 -3.14
CA LEU A 24 6.74 -4.84 -3.82
C LEU A 24 5.68 -5.89 -3.45
N PRO A 25 5.36 -6.10 -2.16
CA PRO A 25 4.24 -6.99 -1.82
C PRO A 25 2.90 -6.50 -2.37
N ILE A 26 2.71 -5.19 -2.46
CA ILE A 26 1.51 -4.60 -3.05
C ILE A 26 1.45 -4.91 -4.54
N GLU A 27 2.57 -4.76 -5.26
CA GLU A 27 2.65 -5.10 -6.68
C GLU A 27 2.26 -6.56 -6.90
N PHE A 28 2.78 -7.45 -6.09
CA PHE A 28 2.46 -8.88 -6.18
C PHE A 28 0.96 -9.12 -6.01
N GLU A 29 0.34 -8.47 -5.03
CA GLU A 29 -1.10 -8.59 -4.79
C GLU A 29 -1.91 -8.07 -5.97
N LEU A 30 -1.48 -6.97 -6.56
CA LEU A 30 -2.19 -6.33 -7.68
C LEU A 30 -2.10 -7.12 -8.98
N ARG A 31 -1.18 -8.06 -9.10
CA ARG A 31 -1.03 -8.88 -10.32
C ARG A 31 -2.30 -9.66 -10.65
N PHE A 32 -3.12 -9.93 -9.66
CA PHE A 32 -4.35 -10.68 -9.82
C PHE A 32 -5.56 -9.78 -10.09
N GLU A 33 -5.35 -8.47 -10.15
CA GLU A 33 -6.43 -7.53 -10.37
C GLU A 33 -6.57 -7.17 -11.84
N ASP A 34 -7.82 -6.93 -12.27
CA ASP A 34 -8.08 -6.43 -13.60
C ASP A 34 -7.49 -5.01 -13.71
N GLY A 35 -6.81 -4.75 -14.80
CA GLY A 35 -6.16 -3.45 -15.00
C GLY A 35 -4.72 -3.38 -14.54
N PHE A 36 -4.15 -4.47 -14.03
CA PHE A 36 -2.74 -4.48 -13.61
C PHE A 36 -1.80 -4.07 -14.76
N ALA A 37 -2.08 -4.53 -15.98
CA ALA A 37 -1.24 -4.22 -17.13
C ALA A 37 -1.13 -2.70 -17.36
N GLU A 38 -2.23 -1.97 -17.17
CA GLU A 38 -2.25 -0.51 -17.33
C GLU A 38 -1.50 0.20 -16.20
N ALA A 39 -1.46 -0.39 -15.02
CA ALA A 39 -0.83 0.21 -13.84
C ALA A 39 0.64 -0.17 -13.69
N ARG A 40 1.12 -1.13 -14.44
CA ARG A 40 2.47 -1.66 -14.29
C ARG A 40 3.54 -0.58 -14.41
N GLU A 41 3.44 0.25 -15.43
CA GLU A 41 4.40 1.34 -15.65
C GLU A 41 4.41 2.32 -14.49
N TRP A 42 3.23 2.66 -13.99
CA TRP A 42 3.11 3.54 -12.83
C TRP A 42 3.77 2.93 -11.59
N LEU A 43 3.55 1.62 -11.35
CA LEU A 43 4.11 0.93 -10.19
C LEU A 43 5.64 0.85 -10.21
N TYR A 44 6.24 0.85 -11.39
CA TYR A 44 7.69 0.75 -11.49
C TYR A 44 8.41 2.10 -11.50
N LYS A 45 7.68 3.20 -11.35
CA LYS A 45 8.28 4.52 -11.18
C LYS A 45 8.80 4.68 -9.76
N ALA A 46 10.00 5.25 -9.64
CA ALA A 46 10.62 5.46 -8.32
C ALA A 46 9.73 6.30 -7.41
N ALA A 47 9.11 7.35 -7.94
CA ALA A 47 8.22 8.21 -7.15
C ALA A 47 7.03 7.44 -6.57
N THR A 48 6.45 6.52 -7.35
CA THR A 48 5.35 5.68 -6.90
C THR A 48 5.80 4.74 -5.80
N GLN A 49 6.94 4.10 -6.00
CA GLN A 49 7.49 3.15 -5.02
C GLN A 49 7.78 3.84 -3.69
N GLU A 50 8.36 5.05 -3.75
CA GLU A 50 8.63 5.83 -2.54
C GLU A 50 7.34 6.25 -1.84
N GLU A 51 6.32 6.65 -2.59
CA GLU A 51 5.01 7.02 -2.02
C GLU A 51 4.40 5.84 -1.28
N LEU A 52 4.34 4.68 -1.93
CA LEU A 52 3.74 3.50 -1.32
C LEU A 52 4.53 3.03 -0.11
N ASP A 53 5.87 3.03 -0.20
CA ASP A 53 6.73 2.66 0.92
C ASP A 53 6.48 3.56 2.13
N ARG A 54 6.34 4.86 1.90
CA ARG A 54 6.08 5.82 2.96
C ARG A 54 4.72 5.60 3.60
N ILE A 55 3.68 5.35 2.78
CA ILE A 55 2.34 5.08 3.30
C ILE A 55 2.35 3.80 4.14
N CYS A 56 3.01 2.75 3.65
CA CYS A 56 3.14 1.48 4.38
C CYS A 56 3.83 1.68 5.73
N ARG A 57 4.91 2.46 5.74
CA ARG A 57 5.66 2.72 6.97
C ARG A 57 4.81 3.48 7.98
N THR A 58 4.13 4.52 7.54
CA THR A 58 3.25 5.31 8.40
C THR A 58 2.13 4.45 8.97
N ALA A 59 1.51 3.62 8.14
CA ALA A 59 0.43 2.75 8.58
C ALA A 59 0.89 1.73 9.62
N ARG A 60 2.08 1.16 9.42
CA ARG A 60 2.65 0.21 10.41
C ARG A 60 2.95 0.90 11.73
N MET A 61 3.50 2.11 11.69
CA MET A 61 3.80 2.87 12.89
C MET A 61 2.54 3.17 13.68
N ARG A 62 1.46 3.56 13.00
CA ARG A 62 0.16 3.80 13.65
C ARG A 62 -0.37 2.54 14.31
N ARG A 63 -0.26 1.41 13.63
CA ARG A 63 -0.73 0.12 14.14
C ARG A 63 0.04 -0.30 15.38
N LEU A 64 1.37 -0.14 15.35
CA LEU A 64 2.22 -0.47 16.50
C LEU A 64 1.92 0.46 17.68
N ASN A 65 1.72 1.75 17.44
CA ASN A 65 1.38 2.69 18.50
C ASN A 65 0.03 2.38 19.12
N ALA A 66 -0.95 1.99 18.31
CA ALA A 66 -2.27 1.59 18.81
C ALA A 66 -2.17 0.35 19.70
N GLN A 67 -1.36 -0.63 19.30
CA GLN A 67 -1.13 -1.84 20.09
C GLN A 67 -0.41 -1.53 21.39
N ALA A 68 0.60 -0.65 21.35
CA ALA A 68 1.33 -0.24 22.54
C ALA A 68 0.40 0.47 23.52
N SER A 69 -0.45 1.37 23.05
CA SER A 69 -1.42 2.06 23.89
C SER A 69 -2.41 1.09 24.54
N SER A 70 -2.88 0.09 23.78
CA SER A 70 -3.78 -0.93 24.31
C SER A 70 -3.09 -1.76 25.41
N ASN A 71 -1.82 -2.08 25.23
CA ASN A 71 -1.06 -2.84 26.21
C ASN A 71 -0.83 -2.02 27.48
N GLU A 72 -0.59 -0.72 27.36
CA GLU A 72 -0.41 0.15 28.50
C GLU A 72 -1.69 0.33 29.29
N ALA A 73 -2.83 0.31 28.62
CA ALA A 73 -4.14 0.44 29.26
C ALA A 73 -4.53 -0.80 30.07
N ALA A 74 -3.90 -1.91 29.78
CA ALA A 74 -4.13 -3.15 30.49
C ALA A 74 -3.27 -3.22 31.74
#